data_8741d26f123cf51c5920cc2953d1811e
#
_entry.id   8741d26f123cf51c5920cc2953d1811e
#
_cell.length_a   1.000
_cell.length_b   1.000
_cell.length_c   1.000
_cell.angle_alpha   90.00
_cell.angle_beta   90.00
_cell.angle_gamma   90.00
#
_symmetry.space_group_name_H-M   'P 1'
#
loop_
_entity.id
_entity.type
_entity.pdbx_description
1 polymer ?
#
loop_
_entity_poly.entity_id
_entity_poly.type
_entity_poly.pdbx_seq_one_letter_code
_entity_poly.pdbx_strand_id
1 'polypeptide(L)'
;MKLYEYYGKELFKQYGIDVPNGRIVENKDDIDKINIPFPWVMKAQVLVGGRGKAGGIKIAKNSQEAKKIFDELIGMKIKDERVKKILIEEKIDIEKEYYLSFFLDRSKRQYLMIFSYEGGIDVEEAEKVIKVYINPLVGLQPYHLRKIDEKARDTAKKLYKLFIEKDCELVEINPLAISDGNAFALDSKIIIDNNALYRHPELSEENAELTPLEREAKEKRIAFVQLDGNIGVIANGAGLTMATLDALNEFNGKGGVFLDLGGTDDVNKVKQAFELMAKANQKVIFLNLFGGITKCDTVAKGIIEFLEENKLDCPVIARIKGMNEDIAREMLKKYVIAIEDFKEAAKKAAELGG
;
A
#
# COMPACT_ATOMS: atom_id res chain seq x y z
N MET A 1 0.55 5.90 -2.56
CA MET A 1 -0.68 5.74 -1.75
C MET A 1 -1.77 5.15 -2.63
N LYS A 2 -2.37 4.03 -2.24
CA LYS A 2 -3.55 3.48 -2.93
C LYS A 2 -4.83 4.11 -2.37
N LEU A 3 -5.82 4.32 -3.24
CA LEU A 3 -7.13 4.83 -2.84
C LEU A 3 -8.17 3.70 -2.83
N TYR A 4 -9.14 3.78 -1.91
CA TYR A 4 -10.36 2.98 -2.00
C TYR A 4 -11.14 3.32 -3.27
N GLU A 5 -11.89 2.36 -3.81
CA GLU A 5 -12.68 2.58 -5.02
C GLU A 5 -13.62 3.77 -4.92
N TYR A 6 -14.35 3.90 -3.81
CA TYR A 6 -15.29 5.01 -3.64
C TYR A 6 -14.61 6.37 -3.74
N TYR A 7 -13.40 6.50 -3.15
CA TYR A 7 -12.65 7.75 -3.17
C TYR A 7 -12.06 8.03 -4.57
N GLY A 8 -11.58 6.99 -5.24
CA GLY A 8 -11.17 7.09 -6.64
C GLY A 8 -12.30 7.53 -7.56
N LYS A 9 -13.53 7.06 -7.33
CA LYS A 9 -14.72 7.49 -8.06
C LYS A 9 -15.13 8.94 -7.76
N GLU A 10 -14.91 9.41 -6.54
CA GLU A 10 -15.10 10.84 -6.22
C GLU A 10 -14.12 11.71 -7.01
N LEU A 11 -12.86 11.30 -7.13
CA LEU A 11 -11.90 11.97 -8.01
C LEU A 11 -12.35 11.91 -9.47
N PHE A 12 -12.84 10.78 -9.96
CA PHE A 12 -13.37 10.65 -11.31
C PHE A 12 -14.47 11.69 -11.58
N LYS A 13 -15.44 11.84 -10.67
CA LYS A 13 -16.49 12.87 -10.76
C LYS A 13 -15.92 14.29 -10.86
N GLN A 14 -14.92 14.61 -10.02
CA GLN A 14 -14.26 15.92 -10.04
C GLN A 14 -13.61 16.24 -11.40
N TYR A 15 -13.14 15.21 -12.10
CA TYR A 15 -12.56 15.34 -13.45
C TYR A 15 -13.58 15.15 -14.57
N GLY A 16 -14.87 15.02 -14.24
CA GLY A 16 -15.97 14.88 -15.20
C GLY A 16 -16.04 13.51 -15.87
N ILE A 17 -15.50 12.47 -15.23
CA ILE A 17 -15.68 11.07 -15.64
C ILE A 17 -16.95 10.55 -14.97
N ASP A 18 -17.88 10.03 -15.77
CA ASP A 18 -19.13 9.49 -15.24
C ASP A 18 -18.91 8.18 -14.50
N VAL A 19 -19.56 8.09 -13.35
CA VAL A 19 -19.58 6.89 -12.50
C VAL A 19 -21.01 6.61 -12.06
N PRO A 20 -21.39 5.36 -11.72
CA PRO A 20 -22.70 5.07 -11.17
C PRO A 20 -23.01 5.91 -9.93
N ASN A 21 -24.29 6.28 -9.73
CA ASN A 21 -24.69 6.89 -8.48
C ASN A 21 -24.50 5.90 -7.34
N GLY A 22 -23.82 6.34 -6.30
CA GLY A 22 -23.46 5.43 -5.20
C GLY A 22 -23.30 6.13 -3.87
N ARG A 23 -23.35 5.31 -2.80
CA ARG A 23 -23.15 5.74 -1.43
C ARG A 23 -22.38 4.71 -0.63
N ILE A 24 -21.49 5.19 0.25
CA ILE A 24 -20.82 4.35 1.25
C ILE A 24 -21.75 4.10 2.42
N VAL A 25 -21.75 2.85 2.90
CA VAL A 25 -22.41 2.43 4.14
C VAL A 25 -21.42 1.69 5.03
N GLU A 26 -21.46 2.03 6.31
CA GLU A 26 -20.67 1.40 7.37
C GLU A 26 -21.59 0.67 8.38
N ASN A 27 -22.85 1.09 8.44
CA ASN A 27 -23.84 0.53 9.34
C ASN A 27 -25.06 0.06 8.54
N LYS A 28 -25.68 -1.02 9.01
CA LYS A 28 -26.86 -1.62 8.36
C LYS A 28 -28.07 -0.68 8.28
N ASP A 29 -28.24 0.19 9.27
CA ASP A 29 -29.35 1.16 9.33
C ASP A 29 -29.22 2.27 8.26
N ASP A 30 -28.03 2.48 7.71
CA ASP A 30 -27.83 3.44 6.63
C ASP A 30 -28.39 2.98 5.29
N ILE A 31 -28.65 1.67 5.14
CA ILE A 31 -29.26 1.08 3.94
C ILE A 31 -30.65 1.68 3.67
N ASP A 32 -31.46 1.89 4.72
CA ASP A 32 -32.80 2.44 4.58
C ASP A 32 -32.81 3.93 4.18
N LYS A 33 -31.67 4.61 4.25
CA LYS A 33 -31.50 6.02 3.87
C LYS A 33 -31.05 6.20 2.42
N ILE A 34 -30.83 5.10 1.69
CA ILE A 34 -30.36 5.14 0.31
C ILE A 34 -31.52 5.41 -0.63
N ASN A 35 -31.43 6.50 -1.38
CA ASN A 35 -32.40 6.87 -2.39
C ASN A 35 -31.83 6.63 -3.82
N ILE A 36 -31.53 5.39 -4.12
CA ILE A 36 -31.08 4.91 -5.42
C ILE A 36 -32.05 3.82 -5.87
N PRO A 37 -32.50 3.78 -7.14
CA PRO A 37 -33.40 2.74 -7.62
C PRO A 37 -32.71 1.37 -7.62
N PHE A 38 -33.46 0.31 -7.33
CA PHE A 38 -32.97 -1.07 -7.47
C PHE A 38 -32.94 -1.50 -8.94
N PRO A 39 -32.08 -2.47 -9.31
CA PRO A 39 -31.20 -3.26 -8.44
C PRO A 39 -29.90 -2.50 -8.08
N TRP A 40 -29.34 -2.83 -6.91
CA TRP A 40 -28.08 -2.26 -6.43
C TRP A 40 -26.91 -3.22 -6.63
N VAL A 41 -25.72 -2.65 -6.92
CA VAL A 41 -24.45 -3.37 -6.85
C VAL A 41 -23.77 -2.99 -5.54
N MET A 42 -23.52 -3.98 -4.69
CA MET A 42 -22.90 -3.82 -3.38
C MET A 42 -21.46 -4.33 -3.43
N LYS A 43 -20.51 -3.46 -3.13
CA LYS A 43 -19.07 -3.72 -3.31
C LYS A 43 -18.29 -3.53 -2.02
N ALA A 44 -17.65 -4.58 -1.55
CA ALA A 44 -16.72 -4.52 -0.43
C ALA A 44 -15.59 -3.53 -0.73
N GLN A 45 -15.27 -2.64 0.20
CA GLN A 45 -14.20 -1.66 0.07
C GLN A 45 -12.94 -2.17 0.77
N VAL A 46 -11.95 -2.55 -0.03
CA VAL A 46 -10.61 -2.98 0.37
C VAL A 46 -9.58 -2.43 -0.61
N LEU A 47 -8.34 -2.27 -0.18
CA LEU A 47 -7.26 -1.75 -1.02
C LEU A 47 -6.55 -2.86 -1.84
N VAL A 48 -6.90 -4.11 -1.57
CA VAL A 48 -6.38 -5.28 -2.30
C VAL A 48 -7.21 -5.60 -3.53
N GLY A 49 -6.55 -6.04 -4.60
CA GLY A 49 -7.23 -6.48 -5.82
C GLY A 49 -7.88 -7.87 -5.69
N GLY A 50 -8.79 -8.18 -6.65
CA GLY A 50 -9.42 -9.51 -6.75
C GLY A 50 -10.68 -9.68 -5.89
N ARG A 51 -11.27 -8.60 -5.37
CA ARG A 51 -12.51 -8.65 -4.55
C ARG A 51 -13.69 -9.28 -5.28
N GLY A 52 -13.81 -9.11 -6.62
CA GLY A 52 -14.85 -9.78 -7.40
C GLY A 52 -14.72 -11.30 -7.34
N LYS A 53 -13.51 -11.83 -7.60
CA LYS A 53 -13.19 -13.27 -7.51
C LYS A 53 -13.38 -13.81 -6.07
N ALA A 54 -13.20 -12.97 -5.05
CA ALA A 54 -13.41 -13.31 -3.65
C ALA A 54 -14.89 -13.23 -3.18
N GLY A 55 -15.84 -12.89 -4.07
CA GLY A 55 -17.26 -12.74 -3.71
C GLY A 55 -17.60 -11.42 -3.00
N GLY A 56 -16.72 -10.44 -3.04
CA GLY A 56 -16.90 -9.11 -2.45
C GLY A 56 -17.78 -8.16 -3.26
N ILE A 57 -18.39 -8.63 -4.37
CA ILE A 57 -19.35 -7.88 -5.20
C ILE A 57 -20.64 -8.70 -5.33
N LYS A 58 -21.78 -8.11 -4.95
CA LYS A 58 -23.08 -8.78 -4.96
C LYS A 58 -24.15 -7.82 -5.44
N ILE A 59 -25.24 -8.38 -5.98
CA ILE A 59 -26.41 -7.62 -6.47
C ILE A 59 -27.58 -7.82 -5.52
N ALA A 60 -28.20 -6.72 -5.10
CA ALA A 60 -29.42 -6.71 -4.31
C ALA A 60 -30.60 -6.20 -5.15
N LYS A 61 -31.72 -6.91 -5.13
CA LYS A 61 -32.93 -6.55 -5.88
C LYS A 61 -33.92 -5.74 -5.03
N ASN A 62 -33.75 -5.73 -3.72
CA ASN A 62 -34.57 -5.02 -2.76
C ASN A 62 -33.82 -4.78 -1.44
N SER A 63 -34.40 -3.98 -0.53
CA SER A 63 -33.81 -3.63 0.76
C SER A 63 -33.56 -4.85 1.67
N GLN A 64 -34.41 -5.89 1.63
CA GLN A 64 -34.22 -7.08 2.46
C GLN A 64 -32.97 -7.86 2.01
N GLU A 65 -32.82 -8.05 0.70
CA GLU A 65 -31.59 -8.66 0.13
C GLU A 65 -30.36 -7.82 0.42
N ALA A 66 -30.44 -6.48 0.30
CA ALA A 66 -29.33 -5.59 0.59
C ALA A 66 -28.85 -5.73 2.04
N LYS A 67 -29.78 -5.79 3.02
CA LYS A 67 -29.43 -6.01 4.43
C LYS A 67 -28.77 -7.36 4.69
N LYS A 68 -29.20 -8.41 3.98
CA LYS A 68 -28.59 -9.75 4.05
C LYS A 68 -27.18 -9.76 3.47
N ILE A 69 -27.02 -9.15 2.30
CA ILE A 69 -25.71 -9.00 1.64
C ILE A 69 -24.76 -8.16 2.50
N PHE A 70 -25.27 -7.14 3.18
CA PHE A 70 -24.46 -6.32 4.10
C PHE A 70 -23.86 -7.19 5.21
N ASP A 71 -24.67 -8.04 5.86
CA ASP A 71 -24.20 -8.95 6.92
C ASP A 71 -23.17 -9.96 6.41
N GLU A 72 -23.24 -10.35 5.13
CA GLU A 72 -22.28 -11.26 4.51
C GLU A 72 -20.96 -10.58 4.14
N LEU A 73 -21.01 -9.31 3.73
CA LEU A 73 -19.84 -8.57 3.26
C LEU A 73 -19.07 -7.87 4.37
N ILE A 74 -19.79 -7.27 5.35
CA ILE A 74 -19.14 -6.55 6.43
C ILE A 74 -18.36 -7.52 7.32
N GLY A 75 -17.12 -7.18 7.65
CA GLY A 75 -16.23 -8.06 8.40
C GLY A 75 -15.64 -9.24 7.61
N MET A 76 -16.11 -9.50 6.38
CA MET A 76 -15.50 -10.50 5.49
C MET A 76 -14.01 -10.23 5.31
N LYS A 77 -13.20 -11.29 5.29
CA LYS A 77 -11.77 -11.20 5.02
C LYS A 77 -11.51 -11.43 3.52
N ILE A 78 -10.93 -10.44 2.86
CA ILE A 78 -10.47 -10.54 1.46
C ILE A 78 -8.95 -10.42 1.48
N LYS A 79 -8.25 -11.51 1.18
CA LYS A 79 -6.82 -11.65 1.47
C LYS A 79 -6.57 -11.33 2.96
N ASP A 80 -5.75 -10.33 3.27
CA ASP A 80 -5.42 -9.96 4.65
C ASP A 80 -6.23 -8.77 5.20
N GLU A 81 -7.14 -8.21 4.39
CA GLU A 81 -7.96 -7.07 4.77
C GLU A 81 -9.38 -7.47 5.18
N ARG A 82 -9.89 -6.84 6.25
CA ARG A 82 -11.30 -6.95 6.66
C ARG A 82 -12.11 -5.82 6.06
N VAL A 83 -13.23 -6.18 5.46
CA VAL A 83 -14.21 -5.23 4.92
C VAL A 83 -14.85 -4.43 6.05
N LYS A 84 -14.65 -3.10 6.03
CA LYS A 84 -15.23 -2.17 7.02
C LYS A 84 -16.28 -1.26 6.40
N LYS A 85 -16.27 -1.10 5.09
CA LYS A 85 -17.17 -0.22 4.33
C LYS A 85 -17.69 -0.96 3.11
N ILE A 86 -18.92 -0.65 2.70
CA ILE A 86 -19.54 -1.20 1.49
C ILE A 86 -19.99 -0.02 0.63
N LEU A 87 -19.58 -0.01 -0.64
CA LEU A 87 -20.09 0.90 -1.65
C LEU A 87 -21.35 0.29 -2.26
N ILE A 88 -22.48 0.99 -2.18
CA ILE A 88 -23.74 0.63 -2.83
C ILE A 88 -23.94 1.55 -4.00
N GLU A 89 -24.12 0.99 -5.19
CA GLU A 89 -24.28 1.74 -6.44
C GLU A 89 -25.49 1.24 -7.22
N GLU A 90 -26.05 2.13 -8.09
CA GLU A 90 -27.01 1.71 -9.08
C GLU A 90 -26.36 0.71 -10.06
N LYS A 91 -27.15 -0.24 -10.54
CA LYS A 91 -26.69 -1.16 -11.56
C LYS A 91 -26.84 -0.50 -12.94
N ILE A 92 -25.75 -0.39 -13.68
CA ILE A 92 -25.74 0.07 -15.05
C ILE A 92 -25.98 -1.10 -16.00
N ASP A 93 -26.81 -0.91 -17.01
CA ASP A 93 -26.99 -1.89 -18.09
C ASP A 93 -25.84 -1.73 -19.11
N ILE A 94 -25.07 -2.79 -19.27
CA ILE A 94 -23.78 -2.74 -19.96
C ILE A 94 -23.93 -3.28 -21.38
N GLU A 95 -23.60 -2.47 -22.38
CA GLU A 95 -23.51 -2.88 -23.78
C GLU A 95 -22.12 -3.41 -24.12
N LYS A 96 -21.08 -2.74 -23.63
CA LYS A 96 -19.67 -3.11 -23.84
C LYS A 96 -18.86 -2.79 -22.60
N GLU A 97 -17.81 -3.56 -22.38
CA GLU A 97 -16.85 -3.34 -21.31
C GLU A 97 -15.46 -3.16 -21.90
N TYR A 98 -14.79 -2.10 -21.52
CA TYR A 98 -13.42 -1.80 -21.90
C TYR A 98 -12.50 -1.76 -20.70
N TYR A 99 -11.22 -2.02 -20.91
CA TYR A 99 -10.15 -1.72 -19.97
C TYR A 99 -9.46 -0.42 -20.40
N LEU A 100 -9.22 0.49 -19.46
CA LEU A 100 -8.46 1.72 -19.70
C LEU A 100 -7.58 2.05 -18.51
N SER A 101 -6.28 2.23 -18.74
CA SER A 101 -5.36 2.66 -17.69
C SER A 101 -4.26 3.57 -18.22
N PHE A 102 -3.70 4.36 -17.30
CA PHE A 102 -2.43 5.06 -17.49
C PHE A 102 -1.50 4.72 -16.33
N PHE A 103 -0.23 4.46 -16.63
CA PHE A 103 0.78 4.28 -15.62
C PHE A 103 2.16 4.77 -16.04
N LEU A 104 3.05 4.95 -15.08
CA LEU A 104 4.43 5.35 -15.29
C LEU A 104 5.31 4.12 -15.58
N ASP A 105 5.71 3.96 -16.85
CA ASP A 105 6.74 2.97 -17.21
C ASP A 105 8.14 3.56 -16.92
N ARG A 106 8.67 3.22 -15.75
CA ARG A 106 9.98 3.70 -15.27
C ARG A 106 11.13 3.18 -16.11
N SER A 107 11.00 1.98 -16.70
CA SER A 107 12.04 1.37 -17.54
C SER A 107 12.22 2.14 -18.85
N LYS A 108 11.13 2.63 -19.42
CA LYS A 108 11.13 3.42 -20.66
C LYS A 108 11.11 4.93 -20.43
N ARG A 109 10.96 5.37 -19.18
CA ARG A 109 10.83 6.80 -18.80
C ARG A 109 9.70 7.49 -19.58
N GLN A 110 8.58 6.78 -19.74
CA GLN A 110 7.40 7.24 -20.47
C GLN A 110 6.14 6.91 -19.69
N TYR A 111 5.06 7.64 -19.99
CA TYR A 111 3.74 7.20 -19.58
C TYR A 111 3.24 6.16 -20.57
N LEU A 112 2.48 5.20 -20.09
CA LEU A 112 1.87 4.15 -20.91
C LEU A 112 0.37 4.16 -20.72
N MET A 113 -0.36 4.36 -21.81
CA MET A 113 -1.79 4.09 -21.88
C MET A 113 -2.00 2.65 -22.32
N ILE A 114 -2.80 1.89 -21.56
CA ILE A 114 -3.28 0.58 -21.97
C ILE A 114 -4.79 0.66 -22.19
N PHE A 115 -5.24 0.10 -23.31
CA PHE A 115 -6.64 -0.06 -23.64
C PHE A 115 -6.90 -1.49 -24.15
N SER A 116 -8.01 -2.10 -23.71
CA SER A 116 -8.55 -3.32 -24.32
C SER A 116 -10.05 -3.19 -24.55
N TYR A 117 -10.52 -3.89 -25.60
CA TYR A 117 -11.94 -4.05 -25.86
C TYR A 117 -12.60 -5.10 -24.95
N GLU A 118 -11.83 -5.69 -24.05
CA GLU A 118 -12.25 -6.67 -23.07
C GLU A 118 -11.97 -6.11 -21.68
N GLY A 119 -13.03 -5.65 -21.00
CA GLY A 119 -12.99 -5.19 -19.62
C GLY A 119 -13.57 -6.22 -18.66
N GLY A 120 -13.44 -5.96 -17.34
CA GLY A 120 -13.95 -6.85 -16.29
C GLY A 120 -13.11 -8.10 -16.02
N ILE A 121 -12.00 -8.29 -16.76
CA ILE A 121 -11.03 -9.36 -16.58
C ILE A 121 -9.64 -8.79 -16.29
N ASP A 122 -8.70 -9.64 -15.90
CA ASP A 122 -7.31 -9.23 -15.76
C ASP A 122 -6.74 -8.90 -17.16
N VAL A 123 -6.09 -7.75 -17.30
CA VAL A 123 -5.64 -7.26 -18.64
C VAL A 123 -4.62 -8.19 -19.30
N GLU A 124 -3.93 -9.01 -18.51
CA GLU A 124 -3.01 -10.05 -18.97
C GLU A 124 -3.74 -11.22 -19.64
N GLU A 125 -5.02 -11.42 -19.36
CA GLU A 125 -5.88 -12.47 -19.94
C GLU A 125 -6.58 -12.00 -21.23
N ALA A 126 -6.55 -10.67 -21.51
CA ALA A 126 -7.21 -10.11 -22.69
C ALA A 126 -6.49 -10.49 -23.99
N GLU A 127 -7.25 -10.92 -25.01
CA GLU A 127 -6.71 -11.34 -26.30
C GLU A 127 -6.01 -10.21 -27.06
N LYS A 128 -6.53 -8.99 -26.94
CA LYS A 128 -6.00 -7.82 -27.66
C LYS A 128 -5.83 -6.61 -26.76
N VAL A 129 -4.56 -6.30 -26.47
CA VAL A 129 -4.17 -5.15 -25.67
C VAL A 129 -3.47 -4.09 -26.52
N ILE A 130 -3.99 -2.88 -26.52
CA ILE A 130 -3.41 -1.71 -27.18
C ILE A 130 -2.53 -0.96 -26.19
N LYS A 131 -1.23 -0.86 -26.49
CA LYS A 131 -0.24 -0.12 -25.70
C LYS A 131 0.18 1.15 -26.46
N VAL A 132 0.08 2.30 -25.81
CA VAL A 132 0.44 3.59 -26.40
C VAL A 132 1.37 4.32 -25.44
N TYR A 133 2.64 4.45 -25.85
CA TYR A 133 3.64 5.19 -25.09
C TYR A 133 3.49 6.70 -25.36
N ILE A 134 3.57 7.47 -24.27
CA ILE A 134 3.37 8.92 -24.28
C ILE A 134 4.61 9.56 -23.67
N ASN A 135 5.28 10.40 -24.46
CA ASN A 135 6.42 11.17 -23.97
C ASN A 135 5.95 12.20 -22.93
N PRO A 136 6.49 12.22 -21.71
CA PRO A 136 6.06 13.16 -20.66
C PRO A 136 6.17 14.63 -21.02
N LEU A 137 7.15 14.99 -21.87
CA LEU A 137 7.35 16.38 -22.33
C LEU A 137 6.32 16.83 -23.37
N VAL A 138 5.72 15.87 -24.09
CA VAL A 138 4.72 16.16 -25.15
C VAL A 138 3.31 15.98 -24.62
N GLY A 139 3.12 15.06 -23.69
CA GLY A 139 1.81 14.72 -23.15
C GLY A 139 0.92 13.92 -24.11
N LEU A 140 -0.32 13.68 -23.67
CA LEU A 140 -1.32 12.98 -24.46
C LEU A 140 -1.78 13.85 -25.64
N GLN A 141 -1.64 13.33 -26.86
CA GLN A 141 -2.04 14.01 -28.10
C GLN A 141 -3.21 13.30 -28.78
N PRO A 142 -4.00 13.99 -29.61
CA PRO A 142 -5.14 13.40 -30.31
C PRO A 142 -4.82 12.15 -31.14
N TYR A 143 -3.61 12.06 -31.70
CA TYR A 143 -3.20 10.89 -32.50
C TYR A 143 -3.01 9.64 -31.65
N HIS A 144 -2.66 9.74 -30.36
CA HIS A 144 -2.59 8.61 -29.44
C HIS A 144 -3.96 7.93 -29.28
N LEU A 145 -5.03 8.75 -29.23
CA LEU A 145 -6.40 8.30 -29.01
C LEU A 145 -7.07 7.71 -30.28
N ARG A 146 -6.46 7.84 -31.45
CA ARG A 146 -7.00 7.23 -32.68
C ARG A 146 -7.00 5.68 -32.65
N LYS A 147 -6.19 5.12 -31.74
CA LYS A 147 -6.03 3.66 -31.60
C LYS A 147 -7.12 3.00 -30.76
N ILE A 148 -7.89 3.77 -30.02
CA ILE A 148 -8.93 3.28 -29.10
C ILE A 148 -10.32 3.66 -29.63
N ASP A 149 -11.36 2.99 -29.09
CA ASP A 149 -12.76 3.28 -29.42
C ASP A 149 -13.09 4.75 -29.17
N GLU A 150 -13.88 5.36 -30.07
CA GLU A 150 -14.24 6.77 -29.98
C GLU A 150 -15.01 7.12 -28.70
N LYS A 151 -15.87 6.19 -28.23
CA LYS A 151 -16.65 6.36 -26.99
C LYS A 151 -15.78 6.42 -25.73
N ALA A 152 -14.56 5.85 -25.77
CA ALA A 152 -13.61 5.89 -24.66
C ALA A 152 -12.66 7.11 -24.68
N ARG A 153 -12.59 7.85 -25.82
CA ARG A 153 -11.58 8.91 -26.00
C ARG A 153 -11.72 10.07 -25.05
N ASP A 154 -12.93 10.49 -24.76
CA ASP A 154 -13.16 11.60 -23.83
C ASP A 154 -12.79 11.20 -22.40
N THR A 155 -13.22 10.02 -21.97
CA THR A 155 -12.81 9.45 -20.68
C THR A 155 -11.29 9.31 -20.59
N ALA A 156 -10.62 8.87 -21.66
CA ALA A 156 -9.16 8.73 -21.67
C ALA A 156 -8.45 10.08 -21.50
N LYS A 157 -8.96 11.18 -22.08
CA LYS A 157 -8.40 12.53 -21.87
C LYS A 157 -8.55 12.99 -20.43
N LYS A 158 -9.74 12.81 -19.85
CA LYS A 158 -10.05 13.18 -18.47
C LYS A 158 -9.22 12.36 -17.49
N LEU A 159 -9.09 11.04 -17.73
CA LEU A 159 -8.30 10.13 -16.91
C LEU A 159 -6.81 10.48 -16.97
N TYR A 160 -6.28 10.82 -18.16
CA TYR A 160 -4.91 11.29 -18.31
C TYR A 160 -4.67 12.60 -17.55
N LYS A 161 -5.62 13.55 -17.60
CA LYS A 161 -5.54 14.79 -16.84
C LYS A 161 -5.45 14.51 -15.34
N LEU A 162 -6.31 13.64 -14.81
CA LEU A 162 -6.25 13.20 -13.41
C LEU A 162 -4.91 12.56 -13.10
N PHE A 163 -4.43 11.64 -13.95
CA PHE A 163 -3.16 10.94 -13.79
C PHE A 163 -1.99 11.90 -13.58
N ILE A 164 -1.93 12.98 -14.39
CA ILE A 164 -0.87 13.99 -14.30
C ILE A 164 -1.07 14.92 -13.10
N GLU A 165 -2.28 15.49 -12.92
CA GLU A 165 -2.52 16.51 -11.91
C GLU A 165 -2.52 15.97 -10.47
N LYS A 166 -2.75 14.67 -10.29
CA LYS A 166 -2.70 14.00 -8.98
C LYS A 166 -1.42 13.21 -8.75
N ASP A 167 -0.40 13.39 -9.59
CA ASP A 167 0.89 12.69 -9.47
C ASP A 167 0.70 11.17 -9.33
N CYS A 168 -0.14 10.58 -10.18
CA CYS A 168 -0.42 9.17 -10.07
C CYS A 168 0.71 8.30 -10.65
N GLU A 169 0.99 7.18 -10.02
CA GLU A 169 1.80 6.10 -10.59
C GLU A 169 0.95 5.20 -11.49
N LEU A 170 -0.34 5.04 -11.14
CA LEU A 170 -1.33 4.25 -11.86
C LEU A 170 -2.71 4.88 -11.70
N VAL A 171 -3.46 4.95 -12.79
CA VAL A 171 -4.92 5.10 -12.77
C VAL A 171 -5.53 4.07 -13.71
N GLU A 172 -6.57 3.37 -13.25
CA GLU A 172 -7.19 2.27 -13.98
C GLU A 172 -8.71 2.31 -13.81
N ILE A 173 -9.40 2.08 -14.92
CA ILE A 173 -10.84 1.81 -14.96
C ILE A 173 -11.02 0.40 -15.55
N ASN A 174 -11.55 -0.52 -14.77
CA ASN A 174 -11.79 -1.89 -15.20
C ASN A 174 -13.02 -2.52 -14.52
N PRO A 175 -14.18 -2.49 -15.18
CA PRO A 175 -14.41 -2.04 -16.56
C PRO A 175 -14.80 -0.55 -16.70
N LEU A 176 -14.51 -0.01 -17.86
CA LEU A 176 -15.16 1.17 -18.43
C LEU A 176 -16.35 0.68 -19.27
N ALA A 177 -17.56 0.83 -18.73
CA ALA A 177 -18.78 0.36 -19.37
C ALA A 177 -19.33 1.38 -20.35
N ILE A 178 -19.84 0.93 -21.48
CA ILE A 178 -20.65 1.72 -22.39
C ILE A 178 -22.11 1.35 -22.17
N SER A 179 -22.95 2.36 -21.94
CA SER A 179 -24.39 2.25 -21.75
C SER A 179 -25.08 3.45 -22.38
N ASP A 180 -26.07 3.22 -23.25
CA ASP A 180 -26.81 4.26 -23.96
C ASP A 180 -25.89 5.34 -24.60
N GLY A 181 -24.76 4.90 -25.14
CA GLY A 181 -23.79 5.78 -25.79
C GLY A 181 -22.84 6.53 -24.84
N ASN A 182 -23.04 6.47 -23.52
CA ASN A 182 -22.21 7.07 -22.49
C ASN A 182 -21.21 6.07 -21.92
N ALA A 183 -20.07 6.58 -21.40
CA ALA A 183 -19.03 5.76 -20.79
C ALA A 183 -19.00 5.96 -19.28
N PHE A 184 -19.19 4.88 -18.52
CA PHE A 184 -19.21 4.86 -17.05
C PHE A 184 -18.01 4.09 -16.48
N ALA A 185 -17.29 4.69 -15.56
CA ALA A 185 -16.26 3.98 -14.80
C ALA A 185 -16.91 3.15 -13.67
N LEU A 186 -17.02 1.83 -13.88
CA LEU A 186 -17.66 0.95 -12.91
C LEU A 186 -16.74 0.55 -11.76
N ASP A 187 -15.44 0.63 -11.95
CA ASP A 187 -14.43 0.43 -10.91
C ASP A 187 -13.36 1.52 -10.99
N SER A 188 -12.60 1.70 -9.95
CA SER A 188 -11.45 2.58 -9.95
C SER A 188 -10.30 2.00 -9.15
N LYS A 189 -9.10 2.10 -9.72
CA LYS A 189 -7.85 1.80 -9.03
C LYS A 189 -6.88 2.94 -9.27
N ILE A 190 -6.56 3.66 -8.21
CA ILE A 190 -5.66 4.83 -8.26
C ILE A 190 -4.53 4.60 -7.27
N ILE A 191 -3.30 4.76 -7.75
CA ILE A 191 -2.09 4.76 -6.95
C ILE A 191 -1.39 6.09 -7.18
N ILE A 192 -1.23 6.86 -6.11
CA ILE A 192 -0.56 8.17 -6.11
C ILE A 192 0.87 8.01 -5.61
N ASP A 193 1.80 8.75 -6.20
CA ASP A 193 3.19 8.77 -5.74
C ASP A 193 3.25 9.31 -4.30
N ASN A 194 3.75 8.50 -3.39
CA ASN A 194 3.91 8.89 -1.98
C ASN A 194 4.81 10.11 -1.80
N ASN A 195 5.79 10.29 -2.69
CA ASN A 195 6.69 11.44 -2.64
C ASN A 195 6.03 12.75 -3.07
N ALA A 196 4.87 12.67 -3.72
CA ALA A 196 4.12 13.83 -4.19
C ALA A 196 2.99 14.24 -3.22
N LEU A 197 2.68 13.46 -2.19
CA LEU A 197 1.55 13.70 -1.29
C LEU A 197 1.56 15.08 -0.62
N TYR A 198 2.73 15.68 -0.43
CA TYR A 198 2.82 17.05 0.11
C TYR A 198 2.16 18.11 -0.79
N ARG A 199 1.93 17.81 -2.08
CA ARG A 199 1.21 18.66 -3.03
C ARG A 199 -0.31 18.43 -3.00
N HIS A 200 -0.75 17.36 -2.33
CA HIS A 200 -2.15 16.90 -2.31
C HIS A 200 -2.67 16.78 -0.88
N PRO A 201 -2.73 17.90 -0.11
CA PRO A 201 -3.18 17.85 1.29
C PRO A 201 -4.66 17.44 1.44
N GLU A 202 -5.44 17.51 0.36
CA GLU A 202 -6.83 17.07 0.31
C GLU A 202 -6.99 15.55 0.33
N LEU A 203 -5.92 14.79 0.04
CA LEU A 203 -5.95 13.34 0.13
C LEU A 203 -5.78 12.95 1.60
N SER A 204 -6.85 12.49 2.22
CA SER A 204 -6.84 12.16 3.64
C SER A 204 -5.95 10.93 3.94
N GLU A 205 -5.30 10.93 5.09
CA GLU A 205 -4.49 9.80 5.56
C GLU A 205 -5.33 8.55 5.88
N GLU A 206 -6.65 8.68 6.04
CA GLU A 206 -7.57 7.56 6.25
C GLU A 206 -7.56 6.54 5.10
N ASN A 207 -7.12 6.98 3.91
CA ASN A 207 -7.01 6.13 2.73
C ASN A 207 -5.63 5.45 2.59
N ALA A 208 -4.70 5.65 3.53
CA ALA A 208 -3.38 5.04 3.47
C ALA A 208 -3.41 3.58 3.97
N GLU A 209 -2.72 2.69 3.27
CA GLU A 209 -2.54 1.27 3.62
C GLU A 209 -1.71 1.04 4.90
N LEU A 210 -1.40 2.08 5.66
CA LEU A 210 -0.53 1.98 6.83
C LEU A 210 -1.22 1.26 7.98
N THR A 211 -0.52 0.29 8.55
CA THR A 211 -0.92 -0.31 9.83
C THR A 211 -0.87 0.74 10.95
N PRO A 212 -1.49 0.51 12.11
CA PRO A 212 -1.40 1.43 13.24
C PRO A 212 0.05 1.74 13.66
N LEU A 213 0.94 0.72 13.63
CA LEU A 213 2.36 0.90 13.98
C LEU A 213 3.13 1.67 12.92
N GLU A 214 2.85 1.44 11.63
CA GLU A 214 3.46 2.21 10.54
C GLU A 214 3.03 3.67 10.57
N ARG A 215 1.79 3.94 10.97
CA ARG A 215 1.29 5.31 11.18
C ARG A 215 2.01 6.00 12.34
N GLU A 216 2.13 5.32 13.51
CA GLU A 216 2.90 5.81 14.65
C GLU A 216 4.36 6.08 14.28
N ALA A 217 4.98 5.18 13.51
CA ALA A 217 6.35 5.34 13.03
C ALA A 217 6.51 6.56 12.10
N LYS A 218 5.54 6.79 11.21
CA LYS A 218 5.52 7.95 10.31
C LYS A 218 5.46 9.26 11.08
N GLU A 219 4.61 9.35 12.12
CA GLU A 219 4.54 10.51 13.01
C GLU A 219 5.88 10.80 13.70
N LYS A 220 6.60 9.73 14.11
CA LYS A 220 7.94 9.80 14.70
C LYS A 220 9.06 9.99 13.64
N ARG A 221 8.73 10.09 12.36
CA ARG A 221 9.67 10.18 11.23
C ARG A 221 10.69 9.03 11.20
N ILE A 222 10.23 7.82 11.50
CA ILE A 222 10.99 6.58 11.45
C ILE A 222 10.46 5.73 10.28
N ALA A 223 11.37 5.30 9.39
CA ALA A 223 11.01 4.38 8.33
C ALA A 223 10.79 2.98 8.92
N PHE A 224 9.55 2.51 8.86
CA PHE A 224 9.09 1.26 9.49
C PHE A 224 8.09 0.58 8.56
N VAL A 225 8.28 -0.69 8.30
CA VAL A 225 7.40 -1.50 7.45
C VAL A 225 7.16 -2.84 8.11
N GLN A 226 5.91 -3.25 8.23
CA GLN A 226 5.53 -4.58 8.69
C GLN A 226 5.55 -5.57 7.51
N LEU A 227 6.11 -6.75 7.76
CA LEU A 227 6.25 -7.86 6.83
C LEU A 227 5.65 -9.13 7.46
N ASP A 228 5.63 -10.24 6.72
CA ASP A 228 4.96 -11.49 7.13
C ASP A 228 5.85 -12.44 7.96
N GLY A 229 6.97 -11.99 8.50
CA GLY A 229 7.91 -12.83 9.25
C GLY A 229 7.87 -12.62 10.76
N ASN A 230 8.88 -13.17 11.43
CA ASN A 230 9.00 -13.20 12.89
C ASN A 230 10.26 -12.49 13.42
N ILE A 231 11.08 -11.91 12.53
CA ILE A 231 12.37 -11.29 12.89
C ILE A 231 12.25 -9.78 12.67
N GLY A 232 12.37 -9.01 13.74
CA GLY A 232 12.47 -7.57 13.64
C GLY A 232 13.86 -7.13 13.20
N VAL A 233 14.00 -6.41 12.11
CA VAL A 233 15.28 -5.90 11.62
C VAL A 233 15.38 -4.41 11.90
N ILE A 234 16.44 -4.00 12.59
CA ILE A 234 16.82 -2.59 12.76
C ILE A 234 18.18 -2.39 12.07
N ALA A 235 18.24 -1.49 11.12
CA ALA A 235 19.48 -1.11 10.46
C ALA A 235 19.54 0.40 10.23
N ASN A 236 20.62 0.90 9.68
CA ASN A 236 20.75 2.30 9.31
C ASN A 236 21.12 2.44 7.82
N GLY A 237 20.14 2.90 7.06
CA GLY A 237 20.19 3.05 5.61
C GLY A 237 19.56 1.88 4.86
N ALA A 238 18.78 2.20 3.84
CA ALA A 238 17.98 1.23 3.08
C ALA A 238 18.82 0.08 2.49
N GLY A 239 20.04 0.35 2.01
CA GLY A 239 20.92 -0.68 1.44
C GLY A 239 21.32 -1.74 2.46
N LEU A 240 21.70 -1.32 3.67
CA LEU A 240 22.07 -2.26 4.74
C LEU A 240 20.86 -3.03 5.22
N THR A 241 19.70 -2.39 5.30
CA THR A 241 18.45 -3.04 5.71
C THR A 241 18.04 -4.12 4.72
N MET A 242 18.09 -3.84 3.41
CA MET A 242 17.80 -4.83 2.37
C MET A 242 18.80 -6.00 2.40
N ALA A 243 20.10 -5.71 2.49
CA ALA A 243 21.12 -6.74 2.60
C ALA A 243 20.94 -7.61 3.87
N THR A 244 20.43 -7.03 4.95
CA THR A 244 20.14 -7.77 6.19
C THR A 244 18.95 -8.72 6.01
N LEU A 245 17.89 -8.28 5.31
CA LEU A 245 16.76 -9.14 4.99
C LEU A 245 17.16 -10.27 4.03
N ASP A 246 18.01 -9.98 3.03
CA ASP A 246 18.52 -10.99 2.11
C ASP A 246 19.37 -12.04 2.85
N ALA A 247 20.24 -11.61 3.76
CA ALA A 247 21.04 -12.53 4.59
C ALA A 247 20.18 -13.41 5.50
N LEU A 248 19.09 -12.88 6.06
CA LEU A 248 18.14 -13.69 6.82
C LEU A 248 17.50 -14.76 5.94
N ASN A 249 17.07 -14.38 4.71
CA ASN A 249 16.48 -15.32 3.77
C ASN A 249 17.44 -16.45 3.37
N GLU A 250 18.76 -16.18 3.24
CA GLU A 250 19.80 -17.19 2.96
C GLU A 250 19.79 -18.31 4.04
N PHE A 251 19.43 -17.98 5.28
CA PHE A 251 19.32 -18.92 6.40
C PHE A 251 17.88 -19.33 6.73
N ASN A 252 16.92 -19.16 5.80
CA ASN A 252 15.50 -19.45 5.97
C ASN A 252 14.79 -18.63 7.07
N GLY A 253 15.38 -17.53 7.51
CA GLY A 253 14.75 -16.56 8.39
C GLY A 253 13.84 -15.60 7.61
N LYS A 254 12.72 -15.19 8.20
CA LYS A 254 11.79 -14.23 7.58
C LYS A 254 11.71 -12.95 8.39
N GLY A 255 12.03 -11.81 7.75
CA GLY A 255 11.80 -10.51 8.34
C GLY A 255 10.32 -10.26 8.59
N GLY A 256 9.96 -9.88 9.81
CA GLY A 256 8.59 -9.53 10.21
C GLY A 256 8.37 -8.02 10.31
N VAL A 257 9.46 -7.30 10.55
CA VAL A 257 9.50 -5.84 10.53
C VAL A 257 10.85 -5.41 10.00
N PHE A 258 10.85 -4.39 9.19
CA PHE A 258 12.07 -3.64 8.93
C PHE A 258 11.96 -2.19 9.44
N LEU A 259 12.99 -1.72 10.13
CA LEU A 259 13.11 -0.37 10.64
C LEU A 259 14.46 0.21 10.22
N ASP A 260 14.43 1.35 9.52
CA ASP A 260 15.63 2.11 9.17
C ASP A 260 15.76 3.34 10.08
N LEU A 261 16.82 3.34 10.88
CA LEU A 261 17.15 4.47 11.76
C LEU A 261 17.64 5.70 10.98
N GLY A 262 18.07 5.51 9.72
CA GLY A 262 18.76 6.55 8.96
C GLY A 262 20.07 6.97 9.63
N GLY A 263 20.60 8.14 9.23
CA GLY A 263 21.71 8.78 9.90
C GLY A 263 21.21 9.57 11.13
N THR A 264 21.48 9.08 12.34
CA THR A 264 21.07 9.76 13.57
C THR A 264 22.15 9.69 14.64
N ASP A 265 22.33 10.75 15.41
CA ASP A 265 23.15 10.82 16.63
C ASP A 265 22.26 11.23 17.83
N ASP A 266 20.99 10.81 17.81
CA ASP A 266 19.98 11.11 18.81
C ASP A 266 19.55 9.84 19.54
N VAL A 267 19.87 9.77 20.83
CA VAL A 267 19.54 8.66 21.76
C VAL A 267 18.01 8.45 21.82
N ASN A 268 17.24 9.53 21.87
CA ASN A 268 15.77 9.42 21.94
C ASN A 268 15.17 8.78 20.68
N LYS A 269 15.72 9.07 19.51
CA LYS A 269 15.25 8.45 18.28
C LYS A 269 15.51 6.95 18.27
N VAL A 270 16.66 6.51 18.80
CA VAL A 270 16.97 5.09 18.95
C VAL A 270 16.00 4.43 19.93
N LYS A 271 15.72 5.07 21.07
CA LYS A 271 14.76 4.58 22.07
C LYS A 271 13.36 4.42 21.44
N GLN A 272 12.86 5.44 20.72
CA GLN A 272 11.59 5.37 20.01
C GLN A 272 11.53 4.26 18.96
N ALA A 273 12.64 3.95 18.29
CA ALA A 273 12.73 2.84 17.36
C ALA A 273 12.55 1.49 18.06
N PHE A 274 13.18 1.33 19.24
CA PHE A 274 13.00 0.12 20.04
C PHE A 274 11.60 0.01 20.65
N GLU A 275 10.95 1.12 21.03
CA GLU A 275 9.54 1.14 21.44
C GLU A 275 8.61 0.62 20.34
N LEU A 276 8.81 1.08 19.10
CA LEU A 276 8.03 0.60 17.96
C LEU A 276 8.28 -0.89 17.68
N MET A 277 9.55 -1.32 17.77
CA MET A 277 9.93 -2.70 17.55
C MET A 277 9.34 -3.64 18.62
N ALA A 278 9.33 -3.22 19.87
CA ALA A 278 8.72 -3.99 20.97
C ALA A 278 7.20 -4.18 20.75
N LYS A 279 6.49 -3.13 20.29
CA LYS A 279 5.06 -3.21 19.96
C LYS A 279 4.77 -4.15 18.78
N ALA A 280 5.74 -4.39 17.91
CA ALA A 280 5.59 -5.26 16.75
C ALA A 280 5.63 -6.76 17.08
N ASN A 281 5.95 -7.11 18.34
CA ASN A 281 5.83 -8.45 18.92
C ASN A 281 6.59 -9.54 18.14
N GLN A 282 7.86 -9.26 17.80
CA GLN A 282 8.74 -10.18 17.07
C GLN A 282 9.36 -11.24 17.99
N LYS A 283 9.72 -12.41 17.44
CA LYS A 283 10.41 -13.47 18.20
C LYS A 283 11.87 -13.15 18.53
N VAL A 284 12.51 -12.34 17.69
CA VAL A 284 13.88 -11.86 17.85
C VAL A 284 14.06 -10.52 17.15
N ILE A 285 14.91 -9.66 17.68
CA ILE A 285 15.33 -8.42 17.03
C ILE A 285 16.76 -8.58 16.53
N PHE A 286 16.98 -8.34 15.26
CA PHE A 286 18.31 -8.28 14.67
C PHE A 286 18.69 -6.82 14.36
N LEU A 287 19.58 -6.30 15.18
CA LEU A 287 20.17 -4.98 15.03
C LEU A 287 21.46 -5.10 14.21
N ASN A 288 21.48 -4.54 13.01
CA ASN A 288 22.65 -4.50 12.14
C ASN A 288 23.00 -3.06 11.78
N LEU A 289 24.04 -2.52 12.39
CA LEU A 289 24.43 -1.13 12.25
C LEU A 289 25.83 -0.99 11.69
N PHE A 290 25.98 0.04 10.83
CA PHE A 290 27.25 0.54 10.40
C PHE A 290 27.39 2.02 10.81
N GLY A 291 28.24 2.28 11.81
CA GLY A 291 28.45 3.60 12.38
C GLY A 291 29.31 4.49 11.48
N GLY A 292 28.69 5.52 10.98
CA GLY A 292 29.31 6.64 10.30
C GLY A 292 28.86 7.94 10.99
N ILE A 293 27.82 8.59 10.42
CA ILE A 293 27.12 9.72 11.06
C ILE A 293 26.46 9.25 12.37
N THR A 294 25.86 8.06 12.34
CA THR A 294 25.34 7.39 13.53
C THR A 294 26.48 6.80 14.33
N LYS A 295 26.74 7.31 15.52
CA LYS A 295 27.77 6.76 16.39
C LYS A 295 27.26 5.52 17.11
N CYS A 296 28.07 4.48 17.19
CA CYS A 296 27.67 3.21 17.80
C CYS A 296 27.38 3.35 19.30
N ASP A 297 28.10 4.18 20.04
CA ASP A 297 27.88 4.44 21.48
C ASP A 297 26.56 5.21 21.73
N THR A 298 26.14 6.12 20.83
CA THR A 298 24.81 6.77 20.89
C THR A 298 23.70 5.74 20.77
N VAL A 299 23.84 4.81 19.81
CA VAL A 299 22.89 3.73 19.65
C VAL A 299 22.85 2.81 20.88
N ALA A 300 24.03 2.45 21.40
CA ALA A 300 24.10 1.63 22.61
C ALA A 300 23.39 2.28 23.80
N LYS A 301 23.55 3.60 24.01
CA LYS A 301 22.84 4.34 25.05
C LYS A 301 21.32 4.25 24.88
N GLY A 302 20.80 4.50 23.71
CA GLY A 302 19.36 4.46 23.44
C GLY A 302 18.76 3.06 23.67
N ILE A 303 19.49 2.01 23.32
CA ILE A 303 19.09 0.62 23.59
C ILE A 303 19.04 0.35 25.09
N ILE A 304 20.09 0.75 25.83
CA ILE A 304 20.19 0.53 27.27
C ILE A 304 19.06 1.28 27.99
N GLU A 305 18.87 2.57 27.71
CA GLU A 305 17.79 3.36 28.30
C GLU A 305 16.42 2.72 28.05
N PHE A 306 16.20 2.21 26.84
CA PHE A 306 14.95 1.49 26.56
C PHE A 306 14.82 0.22 27.40
N LEU A 307 15.86 -0.64 27.46
CA LEU A 307 15.83 -1.93 28.15
C LEU A 307 15.80 -1.80 29.69
N GLU A 308 16.29 -0.70 30.23
CA GLU A 308 16.19 -0.40 31.67
C GLU A 308 14.80 0.05 32.08
N GLU A 309 14.09 0.74 31.21
CA GLU A 309 12.73 1.23 31.46
C GLU A 309 11.63 0.25 31.04
N ASN A 310 11.93 -0.64 30.11
CA ASN A 310 10.93 -1.52 29.48
C ASN A 310 11.42 -2.97 29.48
N LYS A 311 10.49 -3.89 29.70
CA LYS A 311 10.76 -5.30 29.50
C LYS A 311 10.59 -5.68 28.02
N LEU A 312 11.59 -6.28 27.42
CA LEU A 312 11.53 -6.87 26.09
C LEU A 312 11.43 -8.38 26.22
N ASP A 313 10.40 -8.98 25.63
CA ASP A 313 10.12 -10.42 25.75
C ASP A 313 10.87 -11.28 24.71
N CYS A 314 11.73 -10.68 23.89
CA CYS A 314 12.51 -11.38 22.88
C CYS A 314 14.00 -11.02 22.94
N PRO A 315 14.90 -11.94 22.52
CA PRO A 315 16.33 -11.66 22.45
C PRO A 315 16.66 -10.61 21.38
N VAL A 316 17.71 -9.83 21.64
CA VAL A 316 18.30 -8.89 20.69
C VAL A 316 19.67 -9.41 20.27
N ILE A 317 19.85 -9.61 18.96
CA ILE A 317 21.16 -9.87 18.36
C ILE A 317 21.66 -8.57 17.79
N ALA A 318 22.88 -8.17 18.15
CA ALA A 318 23.47 -6.93 17.70
C ALA A 318 24.78 -7.16 16.96
N ARG A 319 24.84 -6.73 15.72
CA ARG A 319 26.05 -6.52 14.94
C ARG A 319 26.24 -5.03 14.75
N ILE A 320 27.27 -4.47 15.37
CA ILE A 320 27.57 -3.06 15.37
C ILE A 320 29.01 -2.88 14.90
N LYS A 321 29.22 -2.11 13.84
CA LYS A 321 30.52 -1.79 13.26
C LYS A 321 30.62 -0.29 12.99
N GLY A 322 31.83 0.26 13.11
CA GLY A 322 32.15 1.64 12.78
C GLY A 322 32.58 2.50 13.97
N MET A 323 32.24 3.80 13.93
CA MET A 323 32.73 4.76 14.93
C MET A 323 32.26 4.40 16.34
N ASN A 324 33.20 4.27 17.29
CA ASN A 324 32.97 3.90 18.69
C ASN A 324 32.41 2.46 18.89
N GLU A 325 32.67 1.54 17.95
CA GLU A 325 32.13 0.18 18.00
C GLU A 325 32.58 -0.60 19.26
N ASP A 326 33.83 -0.44 19.70
CA ASP A 326 34.34 -1.15 20.90
C ASP A 326 33.65 -0.65 22.16
N ILE A 327 33.41 0.67 22.25
CA ILE A 327 32.68 1.29 23.37
C ILE A 327 31.26 0.75 23.40
N ALA A 328 30.57 0.77 22.26
CA ALA A 328 29.19 0.30 22.14
C ALA A 328 29.07 -1.19 22.51
N ARG A 329 30.03 -2.01 22.06
CA ARG A 329 30.05 -3.44 22.33
C ARG A 329 30.18 -3.74 23.83
N GLU A 330 31.09 -3.04 24.50
CA GLU A 330 31.29 -3.21 25.95
C GLU A 330 30.04 -2.77 26.73
N MET A 331 29.42 -1.65 26.32
CA MET A 331 28.16 -1.15 26.92
C MET A 331 27.03 -2.17 26.79
N LEU A 332 26.86 -2.78 25.61
CA LEU A 332 25.75 -3.68 25.31
C LEU A 332 25.92 -5.12 25.77
N LYS A 333 27.12 -5.52 26.20
CA LYS A 333 27.50 -6.91 26.51
C LYS A 333 26.55 -7.64 27.47
N LYS A 334 25.92 -6.90 28.38
CA LYS A 334 24.97 -7.47 29.37
C LYS A 334 23.51 -7.48 28.87
N TYR A 335 23.21 -6.80 27.80
CA TYR A 335 21.85 -6.54 27.34
C TYR A 335 21.48 -7.27 26.07
N VAL A 336 22.48 -7.59 25.22
CA VAL A 336 22.25 -8.17 23.89
C VAL A 336 23.25 -9.27 23.57
N ILE A 337 22.92 -10.11 22.61
CA ILE A 337 23.84 -11.09 22.02
C ILE A 337 24.68 -10.39 20.96
N ALA A 338 25.89 -9.99 21.28
CA ALA A 338 26.79 -9.30 20.36
C ALA A 338 27.52 -10.29 19.46
N ILE A 339 27.42 -10.15 18.14
CA ILE A 339 28.10 -10.97 17.13
C ILE A 339 28.74 -10.05 16.10
N GLU A 340 30.04 -10.23 15.84
CA GLU A 340 30.77 -9.35 14.93
C GLU A 340 30.61 -9.71 13.46
N ASP A 341 30.58 -11.01 13.15
CA ASP A 341 30.42 -11.47 11.78
C ASP A 341 28.96 -11.32 11.34
N PHE A 342 28.76 -10.77 10.15
CA PHE A 342 27.42 -10.48 9.63
C PHE A 342 26.62 -11.74 9.33
N LYS A 343 27.27 -12.74 8.73
CA LYS A 343 26.58 -13.99 8.36
C LYS A 343 26.24 -14.81 9.59
N GLU A 344 27.15 -14.87 10.57
CA GLU A 344 26.89 -15.55 11.86
C GLU A 344 25.75 -14.87 12.62
N ALA A 345 25.70 -13.53 12.63
CA ALA A 345 24.62 -12.78 13.27
C ALA A 345 23.26 -13.03 12.58
N ALA A 346 23.22 -13.01 11.25
CA ALA A 346 22.02 -13.30 10.48
C ALA A 346 21.56 -14.76 10.68
N LYS A 347 22.48 -15.72 10.66
CA LYS A 347 22.18 -17.13 10.94
C LYS A 347 21.58 -17.31 12.34
N LYS A 348 22.19 -16.67 13.35
CA LYS A 348 21.69 -16.73 14.73
C LYS A 348 20.30 -16.12 14.88
N ALA A 349 20.04 -15.00 14.19
CA ALA A 349 18.73 -14.38 14.16
C ALA A 349 17.69 -15.28 13.49
N ALA A 350 18.04 -15.92 12.38
CA ALA A 350 17.18 -16.88 11.68
C ALA A 350 16.84 -18.09 12.57
N GLU A 351 17.81 -18.66 13.27
CA GLU A 351 17.62 -19.78 14.22
C GLU A 351 16.63 -19.44 15.35
N LEU A 352 16.69 -18.22 15.90
CA LEU A 352 15.82 -17.77 16.99
C LEU A 352 14.44 -17.29 16.51
N GLY A 353 14.32 -16.90 15.25
CA GLY A 353 13.08 -16.44 14.63
C GLY A 353 12.23 -17.55 14.00
N GLY A 354 12.81 -18.73 13.80
CA GLY A 354 12.18 -19.89 13.14
C GLY A 354 11.08 -20.59 13.92
#